data_d66766577e6bc9580a46de20951c3629
#
_entry.id   d66766577e6bc9580a46de20951c3629
#
_cell.length_a   1.000
_cell.length_b   1.000
_cell.length_c   1.000
_cell.angle_alpha   90.00
_cell.angle_beta   90.00
_cell.angle_gamma   90.00
#
_symmetry.space_group_name_H-M   'P 1'
#
loop_
_entity.id
_entity.type
_entity.pdbx_description
1 polymer ?
#
loop_
_entity_poly.entity_id
_entity_poly.type
_entity_poly.pdbx_seq_one_letter_code
_entity_poly.pdbx_strand_id
1 'polypeptide(L)'
;MMNTTDKLYAAQFKALSNINRLAVFKRLMGCCEPGTKCTPDEAVRFCVGELGDGLNIAPSTLSHHIKELHQAGLISMERDGKIIRCWVEPETLNNLQKFFI
;
A
#
# COMPACT_ATOMS: atom_id res chain seq x y z
N MET A 1 0.80 28.87 -3.45
CA MET A 1 -0.22 28.10 -4.19
C MET A 1 0.23 26.68 -4.35
N MET A 2 -0.60 25.71 -3.93
CA MET A 2 -0.24 24.29 -4.05
C MET A 2 -0.42 23.81 -5.48
N ASN A 3 0.62 23.15 -6.03
CA ASN A 3 0.51 22.53 -7.34
C ASN A 3 -0.07 21.11 -7.22
N THR A 4 -0.33 20.48 -8.36
CA THR A 4 -0.91 19.12 -8.40
C THR A 4 -0.02 18.09 -7.70
N THR A 5 1.30 18.25 -7.84
CA THR A 5 2.26 17.33 -7.21
C THR A 5 2.19 17.41 -5.69
N ASP A 6 2.08 18.61 -5.14
CA ASP A 6 1.97 18.79 -3.69
C ASP A 6 0.67 18.19 -3.15
N LYS A 7 -0.41 18.33 -3.90
CA LYS A 7 -1.68 17.71 -3.52
C LYS A 7 -1.58 16.20 -3.49
N LEU A 8 -0.87 15.62 -4.45
CA LEU A 8 -0.65 14.18 -4.50
C LEU A 8 0.16 13.72 -3.29
N TYR A 9 1.26 14.40 -2.98
CA TYR A 9 2.07 14.06 -1.81
C TYR A 9 1.26 14.18 -0.52
N ALA A 10 0.47 15.24 -0.38
CA ALA A 10 -0.36 15.44 0.81
C ALA A 10 -1.36 14.29 0.98
N ALA A 11 -1.99 13.84 -0.11
CA ALA A 11 -2.91 12.72 -0.07
C ALA A 11 -2.20 11.42 0.31
N GLN A 12 -1.00 11.20 -0.22
CA GLN A 12 -0.21 10.02 0.07
C GLN A 12 0.24 9.98 1.53
N PHE A 13 0.75 11.10 2.06
CA PHE A 13 1.14 11.17 3.47
C PHE A 13 -0.06 11.02 4.39
N LYS A 14 -1.19 11.60 4.03
CA LYS A 14 -2.42 11.42 4.79
C LYS A 14 -2.84 9.96 4.86
N ALA A 15 -2.78 9.26 3.73
CA ALA A 15 -3.10 7.84 3.69
C ALA A 15 -2.17 7.03 4.60
N LEU A 16 -0.88 7.37 4.62
CA LEU A 16 0.12 6.68 5.43
C LEU A 16 0.11 7.11 6.90
N SER A 17 -0.69 8.10 7.29
CA SER A 17 -0.74 8.57 8.67
C SER A 17 -1.52 7.63 9.60
N ASN A 18 -2.27 6.68 9.05
CA ASN A 18 -2.94 5.64 9.83
C ASN A 18 -1.95 4.50 10.06
N ILE A 19 -1.73 4.12 11.32
CA ILE A 19 -0.69 3.12 11.66
C ILE A 19 -0.95 1.76 11.02
N ASN A 20 -2.21 1.33 10.94
CA ASN A 20 -2.54 0.04 10.32
C ASN A 20 -2.34 0.10 8.81
N ARG A 21 -2.71 1.23 8.20
CA ARG A 21 -2.55 1.42 6.77
C ARG A 21 -1.08 1.53 6.38
N LEU A 22 -0.30 2.21 7.20
CA LEU A 22 1.14 2.28 7.03
C LEU A 22 1.77 0.89 7.09
N ALA A 23 1.33 0.07 8.05
CA ALA A 23 1.83 -1.29 8.19
C ALA A 23 1.49 -2.14 6.98
N VAL A 24 0.27 -2.03 6.43
CA VAL A 24 -0.12 -2.74 5.21
C VAL A 24 0.77 -2.33 4.05
N PHE A 25 0.99 -1.03 3.88
CA PHE A 25 1.85 -0.52 2.81
C PHE A 25 3.28 -1.06 2.93
N LYS A 26 3.84 -1.04 4.14
CA LYS A 26 5.19 -1.58 4.38
C LYS A 26 5.27 -3.07 4.05
N ARG A 27 4.23 -3.84 4.36
CA ARG A 27 4.20 -5.27 4.01
C ARG A 27 4.20 -5.47 2.50
N LEU A 28 3.37 -4.72 1.79
CA LEU A 28 3.34 -4.80 0.33
C LEU A 28 4.68 -4.39 -0.28
N MET A 29 5.35 -3.42 0.31
CA MET A 29 6.63 -2.93 -0.17
C MET A 29 7.79 -3.88 0.16
N GLY A 30 7.74 -4.48 1.35
CA GLY A 30 8.87 -5.24 1.90
C GLY A 30 8.86 -6.73 1.62
N CYS A 31 7.70 -7.38 1.55
CA CYS A 31 7.61 -8.82 1.32
C CYS A 31 7.70 -9.20 -0.14
N CYS A 32 7.18 -8.34 -0.99
CA CYS A 32 7.24 -8.55 -2.43
C CYS A 32 8.14 -7.48 -3.01
N GLU A 33 8.97 -7.85 -3.97
CA GLU A 33 9.74 -6.85 -4.69
C GLU A 33 8.77 -5.85 -5.33
N PRO A 34 9.11 -4.56 -5.38
CA PRO A 34 8.28 -3.58 -6.05
C PRO A 34 7.91 -4.03 -7.46
N GLY A 35 6.63 -3.94 -7.79
CA GLY A 35 6.11 -4.43 -9.06
C GLY A 35 5.57 -5.85 -9.01
N THR A 36 5.82 -6.61 -7.95
CA THR A 36 5.28 -7.95 -7.79
C THR A 36 3.83 -7.88 -7.35
N LYS A 37 2.95 -8.55 -8.10
CA LYS A 37 1.52 -8.55 -7.82
C LYS A 37 1.19 -9.55 -6.73
N CYS A 38 0.52 -9.08 -5.69
CA CYS A 38 0.08 -9.92 -4.58
C CYS A 38 -1.40 -9.68 -4.30
N THR A 39 -2.08 -10.71 -3.79
CA THR A 39 -3.41 -10.47 -3.22
C THR A 39 -3.23 -9.87 -1.82
N PRO A 40 -4.22 -9.11 -1.31
CA PRO A 40 -4.14 -8.62 0.06
C PRO A 40 -3.93 -9.72 1.09
N ASP A 41 -4.60 -10.86 0.93
CA ASP A 41 -4.43 -12.02 1.80
C ASP A 41 -3.00 -12.54 1.78
N GLU A 42 -2.39 -12.61 0.61
CA GLU A 42 -1.00 -13.05 0.48
C GLU A 42 -0.07 -12.09 1.21
N ALA A 43 -0.26 -10.78 1.02
CA ALA A 43 0.55 -9.78 1.68
C ALA A 43 0.46 -9.90 3.20
N VAL A 44 -0.75 -10.03 3.73
CA VAL A 44 -0.97 -10.17 5.17
C VAL A 44 -0.46 -11.51 5.68
N ARG A 45 -0.80 -12.59 4.99
CA ARG A 45 -0.49 -13.94 5.43
C ARG A 45 1.00 -14.24 5.43
N PHE A 46 1.69 -13.90 4.35
CA PHE A 46 3.10 -14.25 4.19
C PHE A 46 4.02 -13.26 4.88
N CYS A 47 3.68 -11.98 4.83
CA CYS A 47 4.56 -10.95 5.36
C CYS A 47 4.35 -10.75 6.85
N VAL A 48 3.12 -10.77 7.31
CA VAL A 48 2.79 -10.56 8.71
C VAL A 48 3.15 -11.80 9.53
N GLY A 49 2.80 -12.98 9.03
CA GLY A 49 3.05 -14.23 9.73
C GLY A 49 4.52 -14.49 10.00
N GLU A 50 5.37 -14.19 9.02
CA GLU A 50 6.82 -14.41 9.14
C GLU A 50 7.49 -13.50 10.17
N LEU A 51 7.00 -12.29 10.33
CA LEU A 51 7.59 -11.33 11.23
C LEU A 51 7.03 -11.39 12.64
N GLY A 52 6.04 -12.26 12.88
CA GLY A 52 5.45 -12.42 14.19
C GLY A 52 4.63 -11.23 14.68
N ASP A 53 4.62 -10.15 13.92
CA ASP A 53 3.82 -8.97 14.23
C ASP A 53 2.47 -9.12 13.53
N GLY A 54 1.58 -9.88 14.13
CA GLY A 54 0.27 -10.08 13.57
C GLY A 54 -0.48 -8.78 13.44
N LEU A 55 -0.68 -8.33 12.18
CA LEU A 55 -1.68 -7.31 11.92
C LEU A 55 -3.03 -7.98 12.12
N ASN A 56 -3.60 -7.78 13.28
CA ASN A 56 -4.90 -8.35 13.59
C ASN A 56 -5.98 -7.48 12.96
N ILE A 57 -6.07 -7.53 11.63
CA ILE A 57 -6.98 -6.70 10.86
C ILE A 57 -8.07 -7.58 10.27
N ALA A 58 -9.33 -7.23 10.51
CA ALA A 58 -10.46 -7.92 9.91
C ALA A 58 -10.41 -7.77 8.38
N PRO A 59 -10.88 -8.77 7.62
CA PRO A 59 -10.86 -8.71 6.15
C PRO A 59 -11.52 -7.47 5.57
N SER A 60 -12.65 -7.03 6.13
CA SER A 60 -13.34 -5.83 5.67
C SER A 60 -12.51 -4.57 5.91
N THR A 61 -11.81 -4.50 7.04
CA THR A 61 -10.94 -3.38 7.37
C THR A 61 -9.71 -3.37 6.46
N LEU A 62 -9.14 -4.55 6.20
CA LEU A 62 -8.03 -4.67 5.26
C LEU A 62 -8.41 -4.17 3.88
N SER A 63 -9.60 -4.57 3.38
CA SER A 63 -10.09 -4.11 2.08
C SER A 63 -10.24 -2.59 2.04
N HIS A 64 -10.69 -1.99 3.14
CA HIS A 64 -10.81 -0.55 3.25
C HIS A 64 -9.43 0.12 3.18
N HIS A 65 -8.45 -0.41 3.88
CA HIS A 65 -7.08 0.14 3.84
C HIS A 65 -6.47 0.04 2.45
N ILE A 66 -6.66 -1.08 1.76
CA ILE A 66 -6.19 -1.27 0.40
C ILE A 66 -6.83 -0.23 -0.53
N LYS A 67 -8.13 -0.01 -0.39
CA LYS A 67 -8.85 0.98 -1.20
C LYS A 67 -8.31 2.39 -0.96
N GLU A 68 -8.07 2.76 0.30
CA GLU A 68 -7.53 4.08 0.63
C GLU A 68 -6.13 4.28 0.07
N LEU A 69 -5.27 3.26 0.15
CA LEU A 69 -3.94 3.32 -0.43
C LEU A 69 -4.00 3.47 -1.96
N HIS A 70 -4.92 2.76 -2.59
CA HIS A 70 -5.10 2.85 -4.04
C HIS A 70 -5.60 4.24 -4.46
N GLN A 71 -6.57 4.79 -3.73
CA GLN A 71 -7.11 6.11 -4.04
C GLN A 71 -6.07 7.21 -3.87
N ALA A 72 -5.12 7.03 -2.95
CA ALA A 72 -4.04 7.98 -2.76
C ALA A 72 -2.91 7.85 -3.79
N GLY A 73 -2.99 6.84 -4.66
CA GLY A 73 -1.96 6.61 -5.68
C GLY A 73 -0.71 5.92 -5.15
N LEU A 74 -0.81 5.24 -4.00
CA LEU A 74 0.33 4.56 -3.38
C LEU A 74 0.50 3.13 -3.87
N ILE A 75 -0.58 2.49 -4.27
CA ILE A 75 -0.54 1.12 -4.79
C ILE A 75 -1.33 1.04 -6.07
N SER A 76 -1.02 0.03 -6.88
CA SER A 76 -1.79 -0.33 -8.06
C SER A 76 -2.66 -1.53 -7.73
N MET A 77 -3.79 -1.64 -8.40
CA MET A 77 -4.73 -2.75 -8.23
C MET A 77 -5.17 -3.27 -9.59
N GLU A 78 -5.38 -4.58 -9.62
CA GLU A 78 -5.89 -5.26 -10.81
C GLU A 78 -6.94 -6.28 -10.38
N ARG A 79 -8.07 -6.27 -11.04
CA ARG A 79 -9.14 -7.25 -10.78
C ARG A 79 -9.13 -8.31 -11.88
N ASP A 80 -9.05 -9.57 -11.45
CA ASP A 80 -9.15 -10.72 -12.35
C ASP A 80 -10.25 -11.64 -11.82
N GLY A 81 -11.48 -11.44 -12.33
CA GLY A 81 -12.65 -12.13 -11.81
C GLY A 81 -12.93 -11.75 -10.36
N LYS A 82 -12.89 -12.72 -9.46
CA LYS A 82 -13.10 -12.50 -8.02
C LYS A 82 -11.82 -12.18 -7.28
N ILE A 83 -10.69 -12.27 -7.96
CA ILE A 83 -9.38 -12.06 -7.35
C ILE A 83 -8.96 -10.61 -7.58
N ILE A 84 -8.53 -9.96 -6.50
CA ILE A 84 -7.94 -8.62 -6.57
C ILE A 84 -6.47 -8.76 -6.22
N ARG A 85 -5.61 -8.27 -7.12
CA ARG A 85 -4.17 -8.22 -6.88
C ARG A 85 -3.76 -6.78 -6.67
N CYS A 86 -2.82 -6.57 -5.79
CA CYS A 86 -2.30 -5.23 -5.53
C CYS A 86 -0.76 -5.29 -5.42
N TRP A 87 -0.12 -4.17 -5.72
CA TRP A 87 1.34 -4.07 -5.66
C TRP A 87 1.75 -2.61 -5.58
N VAL A 88 3.01 -2.40 -5.19
CA VAL A 88 3.61 -1.07 -5.17
C VAL A 88 4.48 -0.93 -6.42
N GLU A 89 4.24 0.11 -7.21
CA GLU A 89 5.05 0.38 -8.38
C GLU A 89 6.42 0.95 -7.95
N PRO A 90 7.52 0.51 -8.58
CA PRO A 90 8.83 1.09 -8.29
C PRO A 90 8.86 2.61 -8.49
N GLU A 91 8.15 3.11 -9.50
CA GLU A 91 8.06 4.53 -9.78
C GLU A 91 7.43 5.30 -8.61
N THR A 92 6.42 4.72 -7.96
CA THR A 92 5.78 5.33 -6.80
C THR A 92 6.78 5.54 -5.67
N LEU A 93 7.61 4.53 -5.40
CA LEU A 93 8.64 4.62 -4.38
C LEU A 93 9.69 5.67 -4.73
N ASN A 94 10.09 5.72 -5.99
CA ASN A 94 11.04 6.71 -6.46
C ASN A 94 10.49 8.12 -6.29
N ASN A 95 9.22 8.33 -6.60
CA ASN A 95 8.58 9.64 -6.46
C ASN A 95 8.47 10.05 -4.99
N LEU A 96 8.14 9.14 -4.10
CA LEU A 96 8.11 9.43 -2.66
C LEU A 96 9.51 9.80 -2.15
N GLN A 97 10.51 9.07 -2.60
CA GLN A 97 11.90 9.35 -2.22
C GLN A 97 12.33 10.74 -2.66
N LYS A 98 11.93 11.17 -3.84
CA LYS A 98 12.26 12.50 -4.37
C LYS A 98 11.73 13.62 -3.51
N PHE A 99 10.65 13.40 -2.77
CA PHE A 99 10.12 14.42 -1.87
C PHE A 99 11.13 14.80 -0.80
N PHE A 100 11.96 13.88 -0.37
CA PHE A 100 12.89 14.07 0.73
C PHE A 100 14.30 14.48 0.29
N ILE A 101 14.53 14.62 -0.99
CA ILE A 101 15.86 14.96 -1.52
C ILE A 101 15.96 16.46 -1.83
#